data_e060597f72ff98a06c6cf54591615e61
#
_entry.id   e060597f72ff98a06c6cf54591615e61
#
_cell.length_a   1.000
_cell.length_b   1.000
_cell.length_c   1.000
_cell.angle_alpha   90.00
_cell.angle_beta   90.00
_cell.angle_gamma   90.00
#
_symmetry.space_group_name_H-M   'P 1'
#
loop_
_entity.id
_entity.type
_entity.pdbx_description
1 polymer ?
#
loop_
_entity_poly.entity_id
_entity_poly.type
_entity_poly.pdbx_seq_one_letter_code
_entity_poly.pdbx_strand_id
1 'polypeptide(L)'
;MQLKDEWIQEDDVYDNPLLRLTINGLKYYGILLYKSQPFKKLNCFRGVCFTASMLAFNVTQYVDLYQVWGNIAEMTANAATTLLFTTTIVRILHFYWNRARFNNAIKVADEGVQHLLRFGNAPEKEIFWDNVKYMNRLTAAFWICALVTANTMCVYALVQYQTLKSMDSFNSTEPFDPPTILRSWYPTDNIVDSFATIYLIQLYIMYVGQLIVPCWHVFMVSLMLYARTALMALNYKLAHLEQYAVSGMRSGRKIKCVVDPEEERCNVRKELIVECIQQQHKIFEYTRELEALTRGAMFMDFVVFSVLLCALLFEASSVEYFAASFRTEISRTQFHA
;
A
#
# COMPACT_ATOMS: atom_id res chain seq x y z
N MET A 1 13.20 1.06 -29.31
CA MET A 1 12.02 0.86 -28.45
C MET A 1 11.49 2.24 -28.10
N GLN A 2 10.56 2.78 -28.90
CA GLN A 2 9.92 4.07 -28.65
C GLN A 2 8.90 3.84 -27.54
N LEU A 3 9.18 4.34 -26.34
CA LEU A 3 8.20 4.53 -25.30
C LEU A 3 7.18 5.58 -25.82
N LYS A 4 6.10 5.12 -26.41
CA LYS A 4 4.94 5.98 -26.65
C LYS A 4 4.50 6.51 -25.29
N ASP A 5 4.66 7.81 -25.12
CA ASP A 5 4.23 8.56 -23.94
C ASP A 5 2.70 8.63 -23.88
N GLU A 6 2.03 7.52 -23.55
CA GLU A 6 0.62 7.53 -23.17
C GLU A 6 0.49 8.03 -21.73
N TRP A 7 0.52 9.36 -21.61
CA TRP A 7 0.26 10.03 -20.34
C TRP A 7 -1.25 10.16 -20.14
N ILE A 8 -1.73 9.85 -18.93
CA ILE A 8 -3.10 10.16 -18.53
C ILE A 8 -3.28 11.68 -18.59
N GLN A 9 -4.37 12.17 -19.17
CA GLN A 9 -4.71 13.59 -19.11
C GLN A 9 -5.10 13.96 -17.68
N GLU A 10 -4.61 15.13 -17.22
CA GLU A 10 -4.67 15.55 -15.82
C GLU A 10 -6.11 15.80 -15.32
N ASP A 11 -6.97 16.24 -16.20
CA ASP A 11 -8.32 16.71 -15.85
C ASP A 11 -9.27 15.59 -15.41
N ASP A 12 -8.98 14.32 -15.79
CA ASP A 12 -9.89 13.20 -15.57
C ASP A 12 -9.64 12.43 -14.26
N VAL A 13 -8.41 12.41 -13.74
CA VAL A 13 -8.02 11.53 -12.62
C VAL A 13 -8.17 12.19 -11.25
N TYR A 14 -8.25 13.53 -11.18
CA TYR A 14 -8.34 14.26 -9.91
C TYR A 14 -9.70 14.21 -9.23
N ASP A 15 -10.76 13.94 -9.97
CA ASP A 15 -12.12 13.96 -9.46
C ASP A 15 -12.65 12.62 -8.94
N ASN A 16 -11.80 11.56 -8.92
CA ASN A 16 -12.19 10.29 -8.34
C ASN A 16 -11.94 10.26 -6.82
N PRO A 17 -12.97 10.46 -5.99
CA PRO A 17 -12.82 10.51 -4.53
C PRO A 17 -12.25 9.22 -3.93
N LEU A 18 -12.47 8.07 -4.59
CA LEU A 18 -12.02 6.76 -4.14
C LEU A 18 -10.50 6.59 -4.27
N LEU A 19 -9.89 7.19 -5.31
CA LEU A 19 -8.47 7.04 -5.64
C LEU A 19 -7.63 8.26 -5.23
N ARG A 20 -8.26 9.39 -4.91
CA ARG A 20 -7.60 10.69 -4.72
C ARG A 20 -6.44 10.66 -3.74
N LEU A 21 -6.63 10.08 -2.55
CA LEU A 21 -5.61 10.05 -1.50
C LEU A 21 -4.39 9.22 -1.93
N THR A 22 -4.64 8.04 -2.51
CA THR A 22 -3.58 7.12 -2.92
C THR A 22 -2.80 7.62 -4.11
N ILE A 23 -3.47 8.20 -5.09
CA ILE A 23 -2.83 8.84 -6.24
C ILE A 23 -1.94 10.01 -5.81
N ASN A 24 -2.40 10.85 -4.88
CA ASN A 24 -1.60 11.93 -4.36
C ASN A 24 -0.34 11.43 -3.63
N GLY A 25 -0.43 10.35 -2.87
CA GLY A 25 0.73 9.70 -2.24
C GLY A 25 1.74 9.19 -3.27
N LEU A 26 1.28 8.47 -4.30
CA LEU A 26 2.15 7.98 -5.39
C LEU A 26 2.77 9.12 -6.21
N LYS A 27 2.06 10.22 -6.42
CA LYS A 27 2.60 11.44 -7.03
C LYS A 27 3.68 12.07 -6.17
N TYR A 28 3.44 12.17 -4.86
CA TYR A 28 4.41 12.74 -3.93
C TYR A 28 5.69 11.90 -3.90
N TYR A 29 5.59 10.58 -3.94
CA TYR A 29 6.77 9.72 -4.08
C TYR A 29 7.47 9.90 -5.43
N GLY A 30 6.74 10.24 -6.50
CA GLY A 30 7.28 10.44 -7.85
C GLY A 30 7.18 9.22 -8.75
N ILE A 31 6.39 8.20 -8.38
CA ILE A 31 6.12 7.02 -9.21
C ILE A 31 5.07 7.32 -10.28
N LEU A 32 3.98 8.00 -9.89
CA LEU A 32 2.91 8.37 -10.79
C LEU A 32 3.13 9.80 -11.29
N LEU A 33 3.35 9.96 -12.60
CA LEU A 33 3.66 11.22 -13.23
C LEU A 33 2.66 11.51 -14.34
N TYR A 34 2.09 12.71 -14.37
CA TYR A 34 1.17 13.19 -15.42
C TYR A 34 1.87 14.13 -16.39
N LYS A 35 1.34 14.24 -17.61
CA LYS A 35 1.92 15.03 -18.68
C LYS A 35 1.94 16.53 -18.37
N SER A 36 0.90 17.04 -17.74
CA SER A 36 0.69 18.46 -17.44
C SER A 36 1.21 18.90 -16.06
N GLN A 37 1.83 17.99 -15.26
CA GLN A 37 2.36 18.36 -13.96
C GLN A 37 3.47 19.41 -14.06
N PRO A 38 3.34 20.55 -13.35
CA PRO A 38 4.46 21.44 -13.16
C PRO A 38 5.59 20.70 -12.45
N PHE A 39 6.83 20.93 -12.87
CA PHE A 39 8.02 20.27 -12.31
C PHE A 39 8.07 18.73 -12.47
N LYS A 40 7.45 18.17 -13.53
CA LYS A 40 7.49 16.74 -13.84
C LYS A 40 8.89 16.12 -13.75
N LYS A 41 9.91 16.81 -14.30
CA LYS A 41 11.30 16.35 -14.25
C LYS A 41 11.81 16.25 -12.81
N LEU A 42 11.48 17.22 -11.96
CA LEU A 42 11.86 17.23 -10.55
C LEU A 42 11.17 16.11 -9.76
N ASN A 43 9.88 15.88 -10.01
CA ASN A 43 9.15 14.79 -9.38
C ASN A 43 9.69 13.42 -9.81
N CYS A 44 10.03 13.25 -11.08
CA CYS A 44 10.70 12.04 -11.57
C CYS A 44 12.06 11.85 -10.92
N PHE A 45 12.88 12.88 -10.86
CA PHE A 45 14.19 12.86 -10.20
C PHE A 45 14.06 12.48 -8.72
N ARG A 46 13.10 13.07 -8.00
CA ARG A 46 12.81 12.71 -6.61
C ARG A 46 12.47 11.23 -6.45
N GLY A 47 11.59 10.67 -7.30
CA GLY A 47 11.23 9.25 -7.27
C GLY A 47 12.42 8.33 -7.54
N VAL A 48 13.30 8.70 -8.47
CA VAL A 48 14.54 7.98 -8.74
C VAL A 48 15.48 8.05 -7.53
N CYS A 49 15.67 9.23 -6.93
CA CYS A 49 16.50 9.39 -5.74
C CYS A 49 15.98 8.57 -4.55
N PHE A 50 14.67 8.58 -4.29
CA PHE A 50 14.06 7.79 -3.22
C PHE A 50 14.27 6.29 -3.46
N THR A 51 14.02 5.81 -4.67
CA THR A 51 14.20 4.41 -5.01
C THR A 51 15.67 3.98 -4.95
N ALA A 52 16.57 4.84 -5.44
CA ALA A 52 18.02 4.56 -5.41
C ALA A 52 18.55 4.54 -3.98
N SER A 53 18.12 5.46 -3.10
CA SER A 53 18.52 5.46 -1.69
C SER A 53 18.01 4.22 -0.93
N MET A 54 16.77 3.80 -1.20
CA MET A 54 16.24 2.55 -0.64
C MET A 54 17.01 1.32 -1.14
N LEU A 55 17.35 1.27 -2.42
CA LEU A 55 18.13 0.17 -2.99
C LEU A 55 19.53 0.11 -2.37
N ALA A 56 20.22 1.25 -2.28
CA ALA A 56 21.54 1.33 -1.65
C ALA A 56 21.50 0.85 -0.20
N PHE A 57 20.51 1.30 0.55
CA PHE A 57 20.33 0.86 1.93
C PHE A 57 20.00 -0.63 2.04
N ASN A 58 19.15 -1.16 1.16
CA ASN A 58 18.83 -2.60 1.14
C ASN A 58 20.07 -3.46 0.86
N VAL A 59 21.00 -2.99 0.02
CA VAL A 59 22.31 -3.66 -0.19
C VAL A 59 23.08 -3.73 1.12
N THR A 60 23.14 -2.66 1.92
CA THR A 60 23.84 -2.70 3.23
C THR A 60 23.17 -3.67 4.21
N GLN A 61 21.85 -3.84 4.15
CA GLN A 61 21.13 -4.84 4.94
C GLN A 61 21.49 -6.27 4.53
N TYR A 62 21.64 -6.54 3.22
CA TYR A 62 22.09 -7.86 2.74
C TYR A 62 23.54 -8.16 3.14
N VAL A 63 24.42 -7.14 3.16
CA VAL A 63 25.81 -7.30 3.65
C VAL A 63 25.80 -7.66 5.14
N ASP A 64 25.01 -6.97 5.96
CA ASP A 64 24.86 -7.30 7.38
C ASP A 64 24.28 -8.71 7.58
N LEU A 65 23.25 -9.08 6.82
CA LEU A 65 22.65 -10.41 6.87
C LEU A 65 23.65 -11.51 6.57
N TYR A 66 24.57 -11.27 5.64
CA TYR A 66 25.66 -12.20 5.35
C TYR A 66 26.67 -12.29 6.52
N GLN A 67 26.99 -11.18 7.18
CA GLN A 67 27.94 -11.16 8.32
C GLN A 67 27.39 -11.88 9.54
N VAL A 68 26.07 -11.76 9.80
CA VAL A 68 25.42 -12.42 10.95
C VAL A 68 24.96 -13.85 10.62
N TRP A 69 25.41 -14.40 9.50
CA TRP A 69 25.02 -15.76 9.07
C TRP A 69 25.39 -16.80 10.13
N GLY A 70 24.40 -17.56 10.58
CA GLY A 70 24.53 -18.58 11.64
C GLY A 70 24.00 -18.14 13.01
N ASN A 71 23.84 -16.85 13.26
CA ASN A 71 23.14 -16.36 14.44
C ASN A 71 21.65 -16.16 14.14
N ILE A 72 20.84 -17.16 14.50
CA ILE A 72 19.40 -17.21 14.10
C ILE A 72 18.65 -15.97 14.56
N ALA A 73 18.87 -15.49 15.79
CA ALA A 73 18.17 -14.33 16.33
C ALA A 73 18.49 -13.05 15.53
N GLU A 74 19.77 -12.79 15.28
CA GLU A 74 20.21 -11.63 14.52
C GLU A 74 19.81 -11.71 13.04
N MET A 75 19.90 -12.89 12.43
CA MET A 75 19.41 -13.13 11.08
C MET A 75 17.91 -12.86 10.96
N THR A 76 17.11 -13.29 11.92
CA THR A 76 15.66 -13.10 11.91
C THR A 76 15.30 -11.62 12.00
N ALA A 77 15.92 -10.88 12.92
CA ALA A 77 15.71 -9.44 13.09
C ALA A 77 16.10 -8.65 11.83
N ASN A 78 17.24 -8.96 11.19
CA ASN A 78 17.64 -8.33 9.94
C ASN A 78 16.75 -8.73 8.78
N ALA A 79 16.48 -10.04 8.60
CA ALA A 79 15.70 -10.56 7.47
C ALA A 79 14.31 -9.93 7.38
N ALA A 80 13.67 -9.63 8.52
CA ALA A 80 12.37 -9.00 8.55
C ALA A 80 12.35 -7.66 7.80
N THR A 81 13.28 -6.77 8.10
CA THR A 81 13.39 -5.45 7.47
C THR A 81 13.91 -5.54 6.05
N THR A 82 14.92 -6.38 5.80
CA THR A 82 15.52 -6.61 4.48
C THR A 82 14.50 -7.10 3.46
N LEU A 83 13.67 -8.08 3.83
CA LEU A 83 12.61 -8.60 2.96
C LEU A 83 11.53 -7.55 2.69
N LEU A 84 11.15 -6.74 3.69
CA LEU A 84 10.18 -5.66 3.51
C LEU A 84 10.66 -4.62 2.51
N PHE A 85 11.93 -4.18 2.60
CA PHE A 85 12.53 -3.25 1.65
C PHE A 85 12.66 -3.88 0.25
N THR A 86 13.10 -5.12 0.18
CA THR A 86 13.22 -5.86 -1.10
C THR A 86 11.88 -5.94 -1.83
N THR A 87 10.82 -6.36 -1.16
CA THR A 87 9.48 -6.42 -1.77
C THR A 87 8.99 -5.05 -2.19
N THR A 88 9.27 -4.02 -1.42
CA THR A 88 8.91 -2.65 -1.78
C THR A 88 9.61 -2.20 -3.05
N ILE A 89 10.90 -2.45 -3.18
CA ILE A 89 11.68 -2.15 -4.40
C ILE A 89 11.13 -2.92 -5.59
N VAL A 90 10.87 -4.23 -5.43
CA VAL A 90 10.28 -5.06 -6.49
C VAL A 90 8.92 -4.51 -6.94
N ARG A 91 8.06 -4.06 -6.03
CA ARG A 91 6.76 -3.43 -6.35
C ARG A 91 6.93 -2.12 -7.13
N ILE A 92 7.89 -1.28 -6.74
CA ILE A 92 8.20 -0.04 -7.46
C ILE A 92 8.65 -0.36 -8.89
N LEU A 93 9.55 -1.32 -9.07
CA LEU A 93 10.02 -1.76 -10.38
C LEU A 93 8.88 -2.37 -11.21
N HIS A 94 8.05 -3.19 -10.58
CA HIS A 94 6.86 -3.77 -11.22
C HIS A 94 5.88 -2.69 -11.71
N PHE A 95 5.67 -1.64 -10.93
CA PHE A 95 4.85 -0.51 -11.34
C PHE A 95 5.44 0.22 -12.55
N TYR A 96 6.74 0.50 -12.53
CA TYR A 96 7.41 1.13 -13.67
C TYR A 96 7.32 0.29 -14.93
N TRP A 97 7.48 -1.02 -14.81
CA TRP A 97 7.41 -1.95 -15.96
C TRP A 97 6.02 -2.07 -16.55
N ASN A 98 4.99 -2.10 -15.70
CA ASN A 98 3.60 -2.24 -16.10
C ASN A 98 2.83 -0.91 -16.08
N ARG A 99 3.51 0.21 -16.16
CA ARG A 99 2.94 1.55 -15.99
C ARG A 99 1.74 1.82 -16.90
N ALA A 100 1.80 1.45 -18.17
CA ALA A 100 0.71 1.63 -19.12
C ALA A 100 -0.56 0.89 -18.68
N ARG A 101 -0.41 -0.34 -18.15
CA ARG A 101 -1.54 -1.15 -17.67
C ARG A 101 -2.13 -0.56 -16.38
N PHE A 102 -1.31 -0.10 -15.45
CA PHE A 102 -1.78 0.60 -14.24
C PHE A 102 -2.52 1.88 -14.59
N ASN A 103 -1.99 2.67 -15.52
CA ASN A 103 -2.66 3.88 -15.98
C ASN A 103 -4.01 3.57 -16.64
N ASN A 104 -4.10 2.52 -17.43
CA ASN A 104 -5.36 2.08 -18.01
C ASN A 104 -6.37 1.64 -16.94
N ALA A 105 -5.94 0.90 -15.94
CA ALA A 105 -6.80 0.50 -14.82
C ALA A 105 -7.33 1.70 -14.04
N ILE A 106 -6.49 2.71 -13.78
CA ILE A 106 -6.91 3.97 -13.14
C ILE A 106 -7.94 4.69 -14.02
N LYS A 107 -7.69 4.79 -15.32
CA LYS A 107 -8.57 5.48 -16.27
C LYS A 107 -9.95 4.82 -16.33
N VAL A 108 -10.00 3.50 -16.46
CA VAL A 108 -11.28 2.74 -16.48
C VAL A 108 -12.05 2.94 -15.17
N ALA A 109 -11.34 2.93 -14.02
CA ALA A 109 -11.97 3.18 -12.73
C ALA A 109 -12.52 4.61 -12.62
N ASP A 110 -11.80 5.59 -13.17
CA ASP A 110 -12.23 6.99 -13.14
C ASP A 110 -13.44 7.22 -14.06
N GLU A 111 -13.39 6.76 -15.31
CA GLU A 111 -14.51 6.83 -16.25
C GLU A 111 -15.77 6.19 -15.66
N GLY A 112 -15.62 5.02 -14.99
CA GLY A 112 -16.73 4.34 -14.35
C GLY A 112 -17.35 5.13 -13.19
N VAL A 113 -16.51 5.75 -12.36
CA VAL A 113 -16.98 6.61 -11.25
C VAL A 113 -17.64 7.87 -11.77
N GLN A 114 -17.06 8.53 -12.77
CA GLN A 114 -17.67 9.71 -13.37
C GLN A 114 -19.03 9.38 -14.02
N HIS A 115 -19.13 8.24 -14.70
CA HIS A 115 -20.39 7.78 -15.25
C HIS A 115 -21.44 7.57 -14.14
N LEU A 116 -21.06 6.90 -13.06
CA LEU A 116 -21.95 6.67 -11.91
C LEU A 116 -22.38 7.99 -11.23
N LEU A 117 -21.48 8.93 -11.08
CA LEU A 117 -21.78 10.23 -10.45
C LEU A 117 -22.67 11.11 -11.34
N ARG A 118 -22.53 11.04 -12.68
CA ARG A 118 -23.35 11.80 -13.64
C ARG A 118 -24.73 11.18 -13.83
N PHE A 119 -24.82 9.89 -14.05
CA PHE A 119 -26.01 9.19 -14.50
C PHE A 119 -26.65 8.26 -13.46
N GLY A 120 -25.94 7.92 -12.40
CA GLY A 120 -26.44 7.05 -11.34
C GLY A 120 -27.56 7.70 -10.52
N ASN A 121 -28.48 6.88 -10.03
CA ASN A 121 -29.56 7.29 -9.14
C ASN A 121 -29.07 7.56 -7.71
N ALA A 122 -29.89 8.20 -6.87
CA ALA A 122 -29.51 8.54 -5.49
C ALA A 122 -29.00 7.33 -4.66
N PRO A 123 -29.65 6.13 -4.70
CA PRO A 123 -29.14 4.97 -3.95
C PRO A 123 -27.78 4.45 -4.46
N GLU A 124 -27.55 4.49 -5.78
CA GLU A 124 -26.25 4.07 -6.35
C GLU A 124 -25.12 5.02 -5.90
N LYS A 125 -25.41 6.32 -5.86
CA LYS A 125 -24.48 7.33 -5.33
C LYS A 125 -24.24 7.17 -3.83
N GLU A 126 -25.25 6.79 -3.07
CA GLU A 126 -25.12 6.49 -1.64
C GLU A 126 -24.18 5.30 -1.41
N ILE A 127 -24.36 4.18 -2.13
CA ILE A 127 -23.46 3.03 -2.12
C ILE A 127 -22.02 3.46 -2.43
N PHE A 128 -21.83 4.31 -3.42
CA PHE A 128 -20.51 4.83 -3.79
C PHE A 128 -19.88 5.65 -2.64
N TRP A 129 -20.62 6.61 -2.08
CA TRP A 129 -20.09 7.47 -1.01
C TRP A 129 -19.80 6.72 0.28
N ASP A 130 -20.54 5.67 0.60
CA ASP A 130 -20.24 4.82 1.74
C ASP A 130 -18.95 4.03 1.54
N ASN A 131 -18.69 3.53 0.34
CA ASN A 131 -17.40 2.92 0.00
C ASN A 131 -16.25 3.95 0.02
N VAL A 132 -16.46 5.19 -0.38
CA VAL A 132 -15.46 6.28 -0.25
C VAL A 132 -15.14 6.56 1.22
N LYS A 133 -16.16 6.65 2.08
CA LYS A 133 -15.97 6.82 3.54
C LYS A 133 -15.19 5.65 4.13
N TYR A 134 -15.54 4.42 3.75
CA TYR A 134 -14.82 3.22 4.17
C TYR A 134 -13.35 3.28 3.75
N MET A 135 -13.07 3.62 2.47
CA MET A 135 -11.72 3.73 1.95
C MET A 135 -10.89 4.79 2.67
N ASN A 136 -11.47 5.95 2.94
CA ASN A 136 -10.80 7.03 3.66
C ASN A 136 -10.44 6.61 5.10
N ARG A 137 -11.33 5.89 5.80
CA ARG A 137 -11.05 5.36 7.14
C ARG A 137 -9.94 4.31 7.10
N LEU A 138 -10.00 3.40 6.14
CA LEU A 138 -8.99 2.36 5.95
C LEU A 138 -7.63 2.99 5.65
N THR A 139 -7.57 3.96 4.74
CA THR A 139 -6.36 4.72 4.42
C THR A 139 -5.78 5.41 5.65
N ALA A 140 -6.61 6.10 6.42
CA ALA A 140 -6.18 6.76 7.65
C ALA A 140 -5.63 5.75 8.67
N ALA A 141 -6.30 4.61 8.86
CA ALA A 141 -5.84 3.55 9.76
C ALA A 141 -4.46 3.01 9.35
N PHE A 142 -4.25 2.70 8.07
CA PHE A 142 -2.94 2.27 7.55
C PHE A 142 -1.84 3.30 7.79
N TRP A 143 -2.12 4.57 7.53
CA TRP A 143 -1.16 5.64 7.76
C TRP A 143 -0.84 5.84 9.24
N ILE A 144 -1.85 5.83 10.10
CA ILE A 144 -1.65 5.94 11.55
C ILE A 144 -0.80 4.78 12.07
N CYS A 145 -1.15 3.53 11.72
CA CYS A 145 -0.37 2.37 12.12
C CYS A 145 1.09 2.47 11.64
N ALA A 146 1.31 2.82 10.37
CA ALA A 146 2.64 2.97 9.80
C ALA A 146 3.46 4.05 10.52
N LEU A 147 2.88 5.23 10.77
CA LEU A 147 3.54 6.32 11.47
C LEU A 147 3.83 5.97 12.93
N VAL A 148 2.90 5.34 13.64
CA VAL A 148 3.10 4.90 15.03
C VAL A 148 4.26 3.91 15.09
N THR A 149 4.27 2.89 14.22
CA THR A 149 5.36 1.90 14.17
C THR A 149 6.71 2.55 13.91
N ALA A 150 6.81 3.41 12.88
CA ALA A 150 8.07 4.10 12.55
C ALA A 150 8.58 4.96 13.71
N ASN A 151 7.71 5.77 14.32
CA ASN A 151 8.10 6.63 15.43
C ASN A 151 8.51 5.80 16.67
N THR A 152 7.80 4.70 16.96
CA THR A 152 8.16 3.81 18.08
C THR A 152 9.55 3.23 17.88
N MET A 153 9.89 2.74 16.69
CA MET A 153 11.23 2.21 16.38
C MET A 153 12.31 3.28 16.52
N CYS A 154 12.07 4.50 16.02
CA CYS A 154 13.01 5.60 16.14
C CYS A 154 13.26 6.00 17.61
N VAL A 155 12.20 6.16 18.39
CA VAL A 155 12.28 6.52 19.81
C VAL A 155 12.97 5.40 20.60
N TYR A 156 12.63 4.14 20.34
CA TYR A 156 13.24 2.99 20.99
C TYR A 156 14.76 2.95 20.78
N ALA A 157 15.24 3.12 19.55
CA ALA A 157 16.69 3.16 19.27
C ALA A 157 17.40 4.30 20.02
N LEU A 158 16.78 5.49 20.09
CA LEU A 158 17.34 6.63 20.84
C LEU A 158 17.41 6.37 22.35
N VAL A 159 16.32 5.83 22.92
CA VAL A 159 16.26 5.52 24.35
C VAL A 159 17.31 4.47 24.70
N GLN A 160 17.41 3.41 23.92
CA GLN A 160 18.45 2.39 24.11
C GLN A 160 19.86 2.97 24.04
N TYR A 161 20.14 3.80 23.02
CA TYR A 161 21.43 4.46 22.89
C TYR A 161 21.78 5.30 24.13
N GLN A 162 20.85 6.12 24.63
CA GLN A 162 21.06 6.94 25.80
C GLN A 162 21.28 6.11 27.07
N THR A 163 20.48 5.04 27.24
CA THR A 163 20.61 4.13 28.38
C THR A 163 21.97 3.45 28.40
N LEU A 164 22.39 2.88 27.27
CA LEU A 164 23.67 2.20 27.15
C LEU A 164 24.83 3.17 27.33
N LYS A 165 24.76 4.37 26.74
CA LYS A 165 25.80 5.41 26.96
C LYS A 165 25.91 5.85 28.40
N SER A 166 24.83 5.88 29.16
CA SER A 166 24.89 6.18 30.61
C SER A 166 25.49 5.04 31.42
N MET A 167 25.32 3.78 30.99
CA MET A 167 25.93 2.61 31.64
C MET A 167 27.42 2.47 31.31
N ASP A 168 27.82 2.77 30.07
CA ASP A 168 29.22 2.68 29.61
C ASP A 168 30.15 3.68 30.34
N SER A 169 29.63 4.84 30.73
CA SER A 169 30.37 5.77 31.61
C SER A 169 30.71 5.18 32.97
N PHE A 170 30.15 4.03 33.35
CA PHE A 170 30.34 3.39 34.67
C PHE A 170 31.26 2.15 34.66
N ASN A 171 31.37 1.38 33.54
CA ASN A 171 31.98 0.03 33.59
C ASN A 171 32.60 -0.46 32.25
N SER A 172 33.27 0.33 31.44
CA SER A 172 33.67 -0.13 30.12
C SER A 172 35.01 -0.82 29.97
N THR A 173 34.98 -2.12 29.68
CA THR A 173 36.06 -2.88 29.05
C THR A 173 35.69 -3.52 27.71
N GLU A 174 34.41 -3.48 27.28
CA GLU A 174 34.00 -4.07 26.03
C GLU A 174 33.51 -3.00 25.03
N PRO A 175 33.75 -3.18 23.71
CA PRO A 175 33.32 -2.23 22.70
C PRO A 175 31.78 -2.17 22.67
N PHE A 176 31.24 -0.98 22.86
CA PHE A 176 29.82 -0.67 22.82
C PHE A 176 29.34 -0.64 21.38
N ASP A 177 28.36 -1.49 21.04
CA ASP A 177 27.67 -1.50 19.73
C ASP A 177 26.34 -0.74 19.86
N PRO A 178 26.22 0.47 19.30
CA PRO A 178 25.03 1.29 19.49
C PRO A 178 23.82 0.71 18.76
N PRO A 179 22.65 0.69 19.39
CA PRO A 179 21.43 0.19 18.77
C PRO A 179 20.99 1.08 17.61
N THR A 180 20.78 0.49 16.46
CA THR A 180 20.33 1.17 15.24
C THR A 180 18.83 1.00 15.04
N ILE A 181 18.16 1.93 14.33
CA ILE A 181 16.73 1.85 14.00
C ILE A 181 16.45 0.62 13.12
N LEU A 182 17.32 0.44 12.12
CA LEU A 182 17.30 -0.66 11.16
C LEU A 182 18.66 -1.33 11.14
N ARG A 183 18.69 -2.62 11.35
CA ARG A 183 19.95 -3.36 11.29
C ARG A 183 20.52 -3.34 9.89
N SER A 184 21.79 -2.90 9.76
CA SER A 184 22.48 -2.74 8.49
C SER A 184 23.97 -2.54 8.69
N TRP A 185 24.76 -2.96 7.73
CA TRP A 185 26.20 -2.78 7.73
C TRP A 185 26.60 -1.35 7.34
N TYR A 186 27.60 -0.80 8.03
CA TYR A 186 28.20 0.49 7.71
C TYR A 186 29.71 0.37 7.54
N PRO A 187 30.34 1.04 6.56
CA PRO A 187 31.77 1.03 6.34
C PRO A 187 32.50 1.97 7.31
N THR A 188 32.30 1.78 8.61
CA THR A 188 32.92 2.60 9.67
C THR A 188 33.46 1.69 10.76
N ASP A 189 34.71 1.92 11.17
CA ASP A 189 35.34 1.15 12.23
C ASP A 189 34.81 1.55 13.62
N ASN A 190 34.19 2.74 13.73
CA ASN A 190 33.66 3.26 14.98
C ASN A 190 32.22 3.79 14.78
N ILE A 191 31.26 2.93 15.06
CA ILE A 191 29.83 3.24 14.93
C ILE A 191 29.40 4.29 15.96
N VAL A 192 30.02 4.32 17.12
CA VAL A 192 29.69 5.26 18.22
C VAL A 192 29.92 6.71 17.81
N ASP A 193 31.05 7.01 17.21
CA ASP A 193 31.37 8.37 16.73
C ASP A 193 30.51 8.82 15.58
N SER A 194 30.07 7.84 14.77
CA SER A 194 29.24 8.08 13.58
C SER A 194 27.74 7.92 13.86
N PHE A 195 27.33 7.62 15.10
CA PHE A 195 25.95 7.28 15.45
C PHE A 195 24.93 8.31 14.96
N ALA A 196 25.18 9.60 15.16
CA ALA A 196 24.26 10.66 14.76
C ALA A 196 24.03 10.67 13.24
N THR A 197 25.08 10.45 12.45
CA THR A 197 24.99 10.39 10.98
C THR A 197 24.24 9.15 10.53
N ILE A 198 24.56 7.99 11.11
CA ILE A 198 23.89 6.72 10.81
C ILE A 198 22.39 6.82 11.16
N TYR A 199 22.08 7.36 12.33
CA TYR A 199 20.70 7.56 12.79
C TYR A 199 19.91 8.45 11.84
N LEU A 200 20.48 9.56 11.37
CA LEU A 200 19.82 10.46 10.41
C LEU A 200 19.59 9.79 9.06
N ILE A 201 20.55 9.01 8.56
CA ILE A 201 20.37 8.24 7.32
C ILE A 201 19.25 7.22 7.49
N GLN A 202 19.25 6.47 8.57
CA GLN A 202 18.21 5.48 8.85
C GLN A 202 16.83 6.12 9.03
N LEU A 203 16.76 7.27 9.71
CA LEU A 203 15.54 8.06 9.87
C LEU A 203 14.97 8.46 8.50
N TYR A 204 15.83 8.99 7.61
CA TYR A 204 15.44 9.33 6.24
C TYR A 204 14.89 8.11 5.49
N ILE A 205 15.61 6.98 5.48
CA ILE A 205 15.20 5.75 4.79
C ILE A 205 13.90 5.19 5.39
N MET A 206 13.75 5.22 6.70
CA MET A 206 12.53 4.79 7.38
C MET A 206 11.32 5.60 6.88
N TYR A 207 11.40 6.93 6.86
CA TYR A 207 10.28 7.76 6.39
C TYR A 207 10.03 7.64 4.89
N VAL A 208 11.05 7.45 4.05
CA VAL A 208 10.86 7.15 2.62
C VAL A 208 10.14 5.82 2.43
N GLY A 209 10.52 4.77 3.17
CA GLY A 209 9.85 3.48 3.17
C GLY A 209 8.40 3.57 3.65
N GLN A 210 8.18 4.28 4.76
CA GLN A 210 6.83 4.51 5.32
C GLN A 210 5.92 5.32 4.40
N LEU A 211 6.47 6.13 3.51
CA LEU A 211 5.69 6.85 2.52
C LEU A 211 5.13 5.91 1.44
N ILE A 212 5.95 5.01 0.92
CA ILE A 212 5.58 4.19 -0.24
C ILE A 212 4.80 2.92 0.13
N VAL A 213 5.14 2.25 1.25
CA VAL A 213 4.52 0.97 1.63
C VAL A 213 3.00 1.11 1.84
N PRO A 214 2.50 2.02 2.70
CA PRO A 214 1.06 2.24 2.85
C PRO A 214 0.40 2.70 1.56
N CYS A 215 1.03 3.63 0.82
CA CYS A 215 0.47 4.12 -0.45
C CYS A 215 0.23 2.99 -1.45
N TRP A 216 1.17 2.05 -1.57
CA TRP A 216 1.02 0.92 -2.47
C TRP A 216 -0.14 0.00 -2.08
N HIS A 217 -0.20 -0.41 -0.82
CA HIS A 217 -1.26 -1.31 -0.36
C HIS A 217 -2.64 -0.69 -0.47
N VAL A 218 -2.77 0.55 -0.04
CA VAL A 218 -4.03 1.29 -0.12
C VAL A 218 -4.43 1.55 -1.59
N PHE A 219 -3.47 1.79 -2.49
CA PHE A 219 -3.73 1.92 -3.92
C PHE A 219 -4.32 0.63 -4.51
N MET A 220 -3.73 -0.53 -4.22
CA MET A 220 -4.27 -1.82 -4.68
C MET A 220 -5.68 -2.09 -4.15
N VAL A 221 -5.89 -1.84 -2.86
CA VAL A 221 -7.22 -1.99 -2.25
C VAL A 221 -8.24 -1.04 -2.87
N SER A 222 -7.85 0.20 -3.21
CA SER A 222 -8.76 1.17 -3.83
C SER A 222 -9.20 0.76 -5.23
N LEU A 223 -8.32 0.16 -6.04
CA LEU A 223 -8.67 -0.40 -7.35
C LEU A 223 -9.64 -1.60 -7.22
N MET A 224 -9.41 -2.47 -6.23
CA MET A 224 -10.33 -3.59 -5.95
C MET A 224 -11.69 -3.11 -5.43
N LEU A 225 -11.67 -2.08 -4.57
CA LEU A 225 -12.89 -1.50 -4.02
C LEU A 225 -13.74 -0.83 -5.10
N TYR A 226 -13.12 -0.24 -6.14
CA TYR A 226 -13.86 0.25 -7.30
C TYR A 226 -14.67 -0.88 -7.97
N ALA A 227 -14.05 -2.02 -8.27
CA ALA A 227 -14.74 -3.17 -8.87
C ALA A 227 -15.92 -3.65 -7.99
N ARG A 228 -15.70 -3.75 -6.68
CA ARG A 228 -16.76 -4.10 -5.72
C ARG A 228 -17.90 -3.08 -5.75
N THR A 229 -17.58 -1.79 -5.72
CA THR A 229 -18.58 -0.71 -5.71
C THR A 229 -19.42 -0.73 -6.99
N ALA A 230 -18.77 -0.93 -8.15
CA ALA A 230 -19.43 -1.05 -9.43
C ALA A 230 -20.38 -2.26 -9.48
N LEU A 231 -19.96 -3.42 -8.94
CA LEU A 231 -20.81 -4.61 -8.83
C LEU A 231 -21.99 -4.40 -7.87
N MET A 232 -21.77 -3.71 -6.75
CA MET A 232 -22.85 -3.40 -5.80
C MET A 232 -23.89 -2.47 -6.42
N ALA A 233 -23.47 -1.43 -7.15
CA ALA A 233 -24.37 -0.53 -7.87
C ALA A 233 -25.14 -1.27 -8.96
N LEU A 234 -24.48 -2.15 -9.72
CA LEU A 234 -25.11 -2.98 -10.74
C LEU A 234 -26.15 -3.95 -10.15
N ASN A 235 -25.81 -4.60 -9.03
CA ASN A 235 -26.74 -5.50 -8.33
C ASN A 235 -27.97 -4.76 -7.82
N TYR A 236 -27.77 -3.55 -7.26
CA TYR A 236 -28.89 -2.69 -6.86
C TYR A 236 -29.79 -2.33 -8.04
N LYS A 237 -29.20 -1.94 -9.19
CA LYS A 237 -29.93 -1.62 -10.42
C LYS A 237 -30.76 -2.82 -10.93
N LEU A 238 -30.19 -4.02 -10.91
CA LEU A 238 -30.86 -5.27 -11.31
C LEU A 238 -32.02 -5.63 -10.36
N ALA A 239 -31.81 -5.49 -9.03
CA ALA A 239 -32.85 -5.77 -8.04
C ALA A 239 -34.05 -4.82 -8.13
N HIS A 240 -33.84 -3.59 -8.63
CA HIS A 240 -34.88 -2.56 -8.73
C HIS A 240 -35.22 -2.20 -10.20
N LEU A 241 -35.02 -3.15 -11.12
CA LEU A 241 -35.15 -2.94 -12.57
C LEU A 241 -36.49 -2.30 -12.98
N GLU A 242 -37.57 -2.66 -12.32
CA GLU A 242 -38.89 -2.10 -12.57
C GLU A 242 -39.00 -0.61 -12.27
N GLN A 243 -38.40 -0.18 -11.16
CA GLN A 243 -38.36 1.24 -10.80
C GLN A 243 -37.54 2.06 -11.78
N TYR A 244 -36.47 1.49 -12.33
CA TYR A 244 -35.65 2.11 -13.35
C TYR A 244 -36.37 2.19 -14.69
N ALA A 245 -37.16 1.17 -15.05
CA ALA A 245 -37.98 1.19 -16.25
C ALA A 245 -39.04 2.31 -16.21
N VAL A 246 -39.74 2.45 -15.08
CA VAL A 246 -40.73 3.52 -14.88
C VAL A 246 -40.08 4.91 -14.87
N SER A 247 -38.92 5.08 -14.22
CA SER A 247 -38.24 6.36 -14.20
C SER A 247 -37.62 6.74 -15.55
N GLY A 248 -37.16 5.77 -16.33
CA GLY A 248 -36.67 5.95 -17.70
C GLY A 248 -37.75 6.48 -18.64
N MET A 249 -38.97 5.97 -18.51
CA MET A 249 -40.15 6.48 -19.26
C MET A 249 -40.44 7.95 -18.91
N ARG A 250 -40.35 8.35 -17.63
CA ARG A 250 -40.58 9.75 -17.21
C ARG A 250 -39.47 10.70 -17.65
N SER A 251 -38.24 10.25 -17.82
CA SER A 251 -37.08 11.06 -18.21
C SER A 251 -36.98 11.37 -19.70
N GLY A 252 -37.99 11.01 -20.51
CA GLY A 252 -38.09 11.49 -21.88
C GLY A 252 -37.13 10.83 -22.89
N ARG A 253 -36.81 9.56 -22.74
CA ARG A 253 -36.38 8.73 -23.86
C ARG A 253 -37.58 8.60 -24.81
N LYS A 254 -37.80 9.62 -25.64
CA LYS A 254 -38.86 9.67 -26.67
C LYS A 254 -38.59 8.58 -27.69
N ILE A 255 -39.14 7.39 -27.45
CA ILE A 255 -39.40 6.47 -28.53
C ILE A 255 -40.68 6.98 -29.22
N LYS A 256 -40.48 7.57 -30.40
CA LYS A 256 -41.55 8.04 -31.26
C LYS A 256 -42.28 6.84 -31.82
N CYS A 257 -43.28 6.31 -31.12
CA CYS A 257 -44.32 5.50 -31.74
C CYS A 257 -45.49 5.40 -30.75
N VAL A 258 -46.70 5.44 -31.30
CA VAL A 258 -47.95 5.13 -30.61
C VAL A 258 -47.95 3.61 -30.38
N VAL A 259 -47.35 3.19 -29.27
CA VAL A 259 -47.27 1.78 -28.87
C VAL A 259 -47.98 1.64 -27.53
N ASP A 260 -48.57 0.48 -27.30
CA ASP A 260 -49.23 0.12 -26.06
C ASP A 260 -48.25 0.36 -24.88
N PRO A 261 -48.66 1.01 -23.77
CA PRO A 261 -47.83 1.29 -22.61
C PRO A 261 -47.11 0.06 -22.01
N GLU A 262 -47.69 -1.11 -22.16
CA GLU A 262 -47.11 -2.38 -21.70
C GLU A 262 -45.97 -2.84 -22.62
N GLU A 263 -46.09 -2.66 -23.92
CA GLU A 263 -45.04 -3.00 -24.89
C GLU A 263 -43.85 -2.04 -24.75
N GLU A 264 -44.09 -0.76 -24.53
CA GLU A 264 -43.05 0.23 -24.23
C GLU A 264 -42.28 -0.13 -22.97
N ARG A 265 -42.95 -0.51 -21.89
CA ARG A 265 -42.32 -1.02 -20.66
C ARG A 265 -41.44 -2.22 -20.92
N CYS A 266 -41.91 -3.19 -21.69
CA CYS A 266 -41.15 -4.39 -22.04
C CYS A 266 -39.87 -4.05 -22.80
N ASN A 267 -39.94 -3.11 -23.74
CA ASN A 267 -38.80 -2.69 -24.55
C ASN A 267 -37.75 -1.93 -23.69
N VAL A 268 -38.19 -0.99 -22.84
CA VAL A 268 -37.30 -0.28 -21.92
C VAL A 268 -36.61 -1.26 -20.95
N ARG A 269 -37.34 -2.27 -20.44
CA ARG A 269 -36.77 -3.30 -19.58
C ARG A 269 -35.69 -4.13 -20.29
N LYS A 270 -35.93 -4.51 -21.56
CA LYS A 270 -34.93 -5.23 -22.38
C LYS A 270 -33.67 -4.41 -22.57
N GLU A 271 -33.80 -3.12 -22.91
CA GLU A 271 -32.66 -2.22 -23.06
C GLU A 271 -31.87 -2.10 -21.77
N LEU A 272 -32.53 -1.93 -20.60
CA LEU A 272 -31.89 -1.87 -19.32
C LEU A 272 -31.13 -3.17 -18.95
N ILE A 273 -31.70 -4.33 -19.29
CA ILE A 273 -31.03 -5.63 -19.05
C ILE A 273 -29.79 -5.72 -19.93
N VAL A 274 -29.87 -5.36 -21.22
CA VAL A 274 -28.70 -5.35 -22.11
C VAL A 274 -27.61 -4.41 -21.60
N GLU A 275 -27.99 -3.21 -21.14
CA GLU A 275 -27.04 -2.27 -20.51
C GLU A 275 -26.38 -2.86 -19.27
N CYS A 276 -27.14 -3.51 -18.39
CA CYS A 276 -26.61 -4.17 -17.20
C CYS A 276 -25.62 -5.31 -17.57
N ILE A 277 -25.94 -6.12 -18.59
CA ILE A 277 -25.04 -7.17 -19.10
C ILE A 277 -23.71 -6.56 -19.61
N GLN A 278 -23.82 -5.47 -20.39
CA GLN A 278 -22.63 -4.78 -20.90
C GLN A 278 -21.79 -4.17 -19.78
N GLN A 279 -22.42 -3.58 -18.76
CA GLN A 279 -21.71 -3.08 -17.56
C GLN A 279 -21.05 -4.21 -16.80
N GLN A 280 -21.73 -5.33 -16.59
CA GLN A 280 -21.15 -6.51 -15.94
C GLN A 280 -19.93 -7.03 -16.69
N HIS A 281 -20.00 -7.11 -18.01
CA HIS A 281 -18.87 -7.56 -18.84
C HIS A 281 -17.66 -6.63 -18.68
N LYS A 282 -17.86 -5.31 -18.74
CA LYS A 282 -16.79 -4.33 -18.51
C LYS A 282 -16.15 -4.47 -17.12
N ILE A 283 -16.94 -4.70 -16.08
CA ILE A 283 -16.43 -4.90 -14.72
C ILE A 283 -15.62 -6.20 -14.63
N PHE A 284 -16.03 -7.27 -15.28
CA PHE A 284 -15.30 -8.52 -15.31
C PHE A 284 -13.99 -8.41 -16.10
N GLU A 285 -13.97 -7.73 -17.24
CA GLU A 285 -12.74 -7.42 -17.97
C GLU A 285 -11.78 -6.62 -17.13
N TYR A 286 -12.26 -5.57 -16.47
CA TYR A 286 -11.45 -4.79 -15.53
C TYR A 286 -10.86 -5.65 -14.40
N THR A 287 -11.67 -6.49 -13.77
CA THR A 287 -11.25 -7.35 -12.67
C THR A 287 -10.20 -8.37 -13.14
N ARG A 288 -10.38 -8.96 -14.32
CA ARG A 288 -9.43 -9.88 -14.94
C ARG A 288 -8.08 -9.22 -15.25
N GLU A 289 -8.11 -8.01 -15.81
CA GLU A 289 -6.90 -7.23 -16.07
C GLU A 289 -6.19 -6.83 -14.77
N LEU A 290 -6.94 -6.41 -13.74
CA LEU A 290 -6.41 -6.08 -12.44
C LEU A 290 -5.78 -7.31 -11.76
N GLU A 291 -6.44 -8.46 -11.80
CA GLU A 291 -5.91 -9.72 -11.28
C GLU A 291 -4.60 -10.10 -11.99
N ALA A 292 -4.57 -10.06 -13.32
CA ALA A 292 -3.37 -10.37 -14.09
C ALA A 292 -2.20 -9.40 -13.78
N LEU A 293 -2.52 -8.15 -13.43
CA LEU A 293 -1.56 -7.12 -13.08
C LEU A 293 -1.01 -7.28 -11.64
N THR A 294 -1.86 -7.72 -10.71
CA THR A 294 -1.54 -7.73 -9.27
C THR A 294 -1.17 -9.11 -8.73
N ARG A 295 -1.51 -10.20 -9.43
CA ARG A 295 -1.30 -11.59 -8.98
C ARG A 295 0.12 -11.85 -8.48
N GLY A 296 1.14 -11.45 -9.23
CA GLY A 296 2.55 -11.67 -8.86
C GLY A 296 2.95 -10.89 -7.61
N ALA A 297 2.56 -9.62 -7.51
CA ALA A 297 2.84 -8.79 -6.35
C ALA A 297 2.13 -9.31 -5.08
N MET A 298 0.86 -9.68 -5.20
CA MET A 298 0.09 -10.25 -4.09
C MET A 298 0.64 -11.59 -3.60
N PHE A 299 1.09 -12.45 -4.53
CA PHE A 299 1.72 -13.71 -4.16
C PHE A 299 3.04 -13.48 -3.40
N MET A 300 3.89 -12.57 -3.89
CA MET A 300 5.12 -12.19 -3.20
C MET A 300 4.83 -11.63 -1.81
N ASP A 301 3.83 -10.78 -1.68
CA ASP A 301 3.40 -10.24 -0.40
C ASP A 301 2.97 -11.33 0.57
N PHE A 302 2.16 -12.28 0.11
CA PHE A 302 1.72 -13.41 0.93
C PHE A 302 2.91 -14.24 1.44
N VAL A 303 3.86 -14.59 0.57
CA VAL A 303 5.05 -15.36 0.96
C VAL A 303 5.89 -14.59 1.97
N VAL A 304 6.19 -13.32 1.70
CA VAL A 304 7.04 -12.51 2.58
C VAL A 304 6.37 -12.25 3.92
N PHE A 305 5.07 -11.90 3.95
CA PHE A 305 4.37 -11.71 5.23
C PHE A 305 4.25 -13.01 6.03
N SER A 306 4.13 -14.15 5.37
CA SER A 306 4.16 -15.45 6.05
C SER A 306 5.51 -15.72 6.71
N VAL A 307 6.61 -15.46 6.01
CA VAL A 307 7.97 -15.58 6.56
C VAL A 307 8.18 -14.58 7.71
N LEU A 308 7.77 -13.32 7.53
CA LEU A 308 7.86 -12.29 8.57
C LEU A 308 7.07 -12.68 9.82
N LEU A 309 5.86 -13.20 9.66
CA LEU A 309 5.04 -13.65 10.79
C LEU A 309 5.72 -14.80 11.54
N CYS A 310 6.26 -15.79 10.84
CA CYS A 310 7.02 -16.89 11.45
C CYS A 310 8.24 -16.35 12.20
N ALA A 311 8.98 -15.41 11.62
CA ALA A 311 10.15 -14.78 12.23
C ALA A 311 9.78 -14.04 13.52
N LEU A 312 8.73 -13.22 13.50
CA LEU A 312 8.25 -12.48 14.67
C LEU A 312 7.74 -13.42 15.78
N LEU A 313 7.04 -14.48 15.42
CA LEU A 313 6.58 -15.49 16.41
C LEU A 313 7.75 -16.23 17.04
N PHE A 314 8.78 -16.56 16.26
CA PHE A 314 10.01 -17.16 16.79
C PHE A 314 10.72 -16.21 17.76
N GLU A 315 10.87 -14.94 17.41
CA GLU A 315 11.50 -13.92 18.28
C GLU A 315 10.70 -13.73 19.57
N ALA A 316 9.37 -13.61 19.50
CA ALA A 316 8.51 -13.50 20.67
C ALA A 316 8.61 -14.71 21.57
N SER A 317 8.62 -15.93 21.03
CA SER A 317 8.74 -17.17 21.82
C SER A 317 10.12 -17.31 22.46
N SER A 318 11.18 -16.88 21.81
CA SER A 318 12.54 -16.90 22.38
C SER A 318 12.67 -15.94 23.57
N VAL A 319 12.09 -14.75 23.49
CA VAL A 319 12.08 -13.78 24.59
C VAL A 319 11.30 -14.33 25.80
N GLU A 320 10.15 -14.96 25.59
CA GLU A 320 9.39 -15.60 26.69
C GLU A 320 10.17 -16.75 27.35
N TYR A 321 10.85 -17.57 26.55
CA TYR A 321 11.68 -18.65 27.06
C TYR A 321 12.83 -18.12 27.93
N PHE A 322 13.54 -17.10 27.49
CA PHE A 322 14.59 -16.45 28.28
C PHE A 322 14.05 -15.82 29.55
N ALA A 323 12.92 -15.14 29.51
CA ALA A 323 12.29 -14.53 30.68
C ALA A 323 11.82 -15.60 31.70
N ALA A 324 11.30 -16.73 31.24
CA ALA A 324 10.92 -17.85 32.10
C ALA A 324 12.14 -18.55 32.73
N SER A 325 13.21 -18.76 31.97
CA SER A 325 14.48 -19.33 32.45
C SER A 325 15.10 -18.43 33.53
N PHE A 326 15.13 -17.12 33.30
CA PHE A 326 15.67 -16.15 34.27
C PHE A 326 14.87 -16.12 35.59
N ARG A 327 13.52 -16.19 35.52
CA ARG A 327 12.67 -16.31 36.72
C ARG A 327 12.91 -17.59 37.49
N THR A 328 13.18 -18.71 36.83
CA THR A 328 13.47 -19.99 37.47
C THR A 328 14.83 -19.97 38.17
N GLU A 329 15.81 -19.26 37.60
CA GLU A 329 17.13 -19.15 38.16
C GLU A 329 17.16 -18.21 39.39
N ILE A 330 16.44 -17.09 39.35
CA ILE A 330 16.23 -16.21 40.51
C ILE A 330 15.49 -16.94 41.64
N SER A 331 14.47 -17.73 41.31
CA SER A 331 13.74 -18.52 42.28
C SER A 331 14.64 -19.60 42.95
N ARG A 332 15.57 -20.22 42.20
CA ARG A 332 16.53 -21.16 42.75
C ARG A 332 17.55 -20.52 43.67
N THR A 333 18.06 -19.33 43.30
CA THR A 333 19.02 -18.59 44.15
C THR A 333 18.39 -18.10 45.46
N GLN A 334 17.11 -17.76 45.47
CA GLN A 334 16.39 -17.37 46.68
C GLN A 334 16.08 -18.55 47.63
N PHE A 335 16.05 -19.79 47.13
CA PHE A 335 15.84 -20.99 47.96
C PHE A 335 17.16 -21.54 48.57
N HIS A 336 18.33 -21.07 48.14
CA HIS A 336 19.65 -21.48 48.63
C HIS A 336 20.33 -20.42 49.49
N ALA A 337 19.72 -19.27 49.74
CA ALA A 337 20.12 -18.22 50.67
C ALA A 337 19.27 -18.26 51.92
#